data_c7812b9fbb1fc208a5d87ab4446c8920
#
_entry.id   c7812b9fbb1fc208a5d87ab4446c8920
#
_cell.length_a   1.000
_cell.length_b   1.000
_cell.length_c   1.000
_cell.angle_alpha   90.00
_cell.angle_beta   90.00
_cell.angle_gamma   90.00
#
_symmetry.space_group_name_H-M   'P 1'
#
loop_
_entity.id
_entity.type
_entity.pdbx_description
1 polymer ?
#
loop_
_entity_poly.entity_id
_entity_poly.type
_entity_poly.pdbx_seq_one_letter_code
_entity_poly.pdbx_strand_id
1 'polypeptide(L)'
;MTITIEHFTLNDIAEATCLTQLTWGEEMALANTQLKEVLYEAMVRYYFRSSEFSYKMVDEDGTMQGFLLATPLTARDSSQKWLQEHVQGFAAVEQDLVYNYLRYLSYNGQQVRKLAQAEDLLLCLFLSRKPGVGSKLLENVEDVARAHSIKRMHLWADATCDYSYYRCRGYKEAGHFVNKILPELGDQATWIYSKEVRP
;
A
#
# COMPACT_ATOMS: atom_id res chain seq x y z
N MET A 1 -12.17 -0.81 24.92
CA MET A 1 -11.01 -1.28 24.13
C MET A 1 -10.34 -0.03 23.58
N THR A 2 -9.23 0.36 24.16
CA THR A 2 -8.45 1.54 23.76
C THR A 2 -7.62 1.13 22.56
N ILE A 3 -7.63 1.93 21.49
CA ILE A 3 -6.81 1.72 20.31
C ILE A 3 -5.94 2.96 20.15
N THR A 4 -4.62 2.77 20.05
CA THR A 4 -3.63 3.84 19.91
C THR A 4 -3.11 3.91 18.46
N ILE A 5 -2.78 5.12 18.01
CA ILE A 5 -2.11 5.35 16.74
C ILE A 5 -0.62 5.52 17.03
N GLU A 6 0.21 4.82 16.29
CA GLU A 6 1.66 4.86 16.40
C GLU A 6 2.29 4.97 15.00
N HIS A 7 3.53 5.47 14.94
CA HIS A 7 4.29 5.42 13.70
C HIS A 7 4.56 3.97 13.29
N PHE A 8 4.42 3.69 12.00
CA PHE A 8 4.84 2.42 11.41
C PHE A 8 6.36 2.38 11.26
N THR A 9 6.97 1.26 11.62
CA THR A 9 8.42 1.06 11.61
C THR A 9 8.80 -0.25 10.89
N LEU A 10 10.08 -0.50 10.69
CA LEU A 10 10.58 -1.76 10.13
C LEU A 10 10.20 -2.99 10.98
N ASN A 11 10.02 -2.82 12.29
CA ASN A 11 9.62 -3.91 13.19
C ASN A 11 8.17 -4.37 12.98
N ASP A 12 7.37 -3.56 12.30
CA ASP A 12 5.94 -3.83 12.07
C ASP A 12 5.70 -4.60 10.75
N ILE A 13 6.74 -4.77 9.92
CA ILE A 13 6.62 -5.37 8.59
C ILE A 13 6.05 -6.78 8.66
N ALA A 14 6.50 -7.61 9.59
CA ALA A 14 6.04 -8.99 9.69
C ALA A 14 4.53 -9.06 9.98
N GLU A 15 4.03 -8.27 10.93
CA GLU A 15 2.61 -8.26 11.28
C GLU A 15 1.76 -7.63 10.16
N ALA A 16 2.27 -6.57 9.51
CA ALA A 16 1.64 -5.97 8.35
C ALA A 16 1.57 -6.95 7.17
N THR A 17 2.60 -7.76 6.95
CA THR A 17 2.63 -8.83 5.95
C THR A 17 1.53 -9.85 6.21
N CYS A 18 1.38 -10.33 7.45
CA CYS A 18 0.30 -11.23 7.83
C CYS A 18 -1.08 -10.61 7.56
N LEU A 19 -1.28 -9.34 7.91
CA LEU A 19 -2.55 -8.65 7.66
C LEU A 19 -2.83 -8.49 6.16
N THR A 20 -1.82 -8.17 5.37
CA THR A 20 -1.89 -8.05 3.91
C THR A 20 -2.26 -9.39 3.27
N GLN A 21 -1.63 -10.47 3.72
CA GLN A 21 -1.89 -11.82 3.25
C GLN A 21 -3.32 -12.29 3.59
N LEU A 22 -3.83 -11.95 4.78
CA LEU A 22 -5.23 -12.24 5.15
C LEU A 22 -6.24 -11.51 4.26
N THR A 23 -5.88 -10.35 3.74
CA THR A 23 -6.77 -9.53 2.92
C THR A 23 -6.79 -9.97 1.45
N TRP A 24 -5.62 -10.22 0.86
CA TRP A 24 -5.48 -10.52 -0.58
C TRP A 24 -4.90 -11.92 -0.87
N GLY A 25 -4.71 -12.74 0.16
CA GLY A 25 -4.05 -14.04 0.01
C GLY A 25 -4.75 -15.05 -0.89
N GLU A 26 -6.03 -14.84 -1.19
CA GLU A 26 -6.80 -15.69 -2.10
C GLU A 26 -6.72 -15.23 -3.57
N GLU A 27 -6.29 -13.98 -3.83
CA GLU A 27 -6.26 -13.43 -5.19
C GLU A 27 -5.19 -14.07 -6.08
N MET A 28 -4.07 -14.46 -5.46
CA MET A 28 -3.02 -15.20 -6.14
C MET A 28 -3.02 -16.66 -5.66
N ALA A 29 -3.44 -17.56 -6.51
CA ALA A 29 -3.48 -19.00 -6.24
C ALA A 29 -2.06 -19.61 -6.20
N LEU A 30 -1.21 -19.13 -5.27
CA LEU A 30 0.13 -19.63 -5.04
C LEU A 30 0.08 -20.87 -4.14
N ALA A 31 0.49 -22.02 -4.67
CA ALA A 31 0.61 -23.25 -3.90
C ALA A 31 1.76 -23.21 -2.88
N ASN A 32 2.81 -22.43 -3.17
CA ASN A 32 3.99 -22.31 -2.31
C ASN A 32 3.76 -21.23 -1.23
N THR A 33 3.52 -21.65 0.00
CA THR A 33 3.27 -20.75 1.14
C THR A 33 4.44 -19.82 1.42
N GLN A 34 5.68 -20.31 1.31
CA GLN A 34 6.88 -19.49 1.56
C GLN A 34 7.03 -18.40 0.49
N LEU A 35 6.77 -18.73 -0.78
CA LEU A 35 6.75 -17.73 -1.85
C LEU A 35 5.67 -16.66 -1.60
N LYS A 36 4.51 -17.08 -1.13
CA LYS A 36 3.40 -16.19 -0.78
C LYS A 36 3.80 -15.20 0.33
N GLU A 37 4.48 -15.67 1.37
CA GLU A 37 5.03 -14.81 2.42
C GLU A 37 6.01 -13.79 1.86
N VAL A 38 6.98 -14.23 1.05
CA VAL A 38 7.97 -13.34 0.42
C VAL A 38 7.30 -12.31 -0.48
N LEU A 39 6.28 -12.70 -1.26
CA LEU A 39 5.55 -11.79 -2.13
C LEU A 39 4.88 -10.64 -1.34
N TYR A 40 4.13 -10.98 -0.28
CA TYR A 40 3.43 -9.98 0.51
C TYR A 40 4.36 -9.13 1.37
N GLU A 41 5.44 -9.71 1.89
CA GLU A 41 6.48 -8.92 2.57
C GLU A 41 7.17 -7.96 1.60
N ALA A 42 7.48 -8.40 0.38
CA ALA A 42 8.01 -7.54 -0.67
C ALA A 42 7.08 -6.37 -0.98
N MET A 43 5.75 -6.59 -1.02
CA MET A 43 4.76 -5.55 -1.21
C MET A 43 4.77 -4.52 -0.08
N VAL A 44 4.76 -4.96 1.18
CA VAL A 44 4.81 -4.06 2.34
C VAL A 44 6.10 -3.24 2.32
N ARG A 45 7.25 -3.88 2.10
CA ARG A 45 8.56 -3.22 2.01
C ARG A 45 8.65 -2.24 0.83
N TYR A 46 8.09 -2.60 -0.31
CA TYR A 46 8.03 -1.73 -1.48
C TYR A 46 7.28 -0.42 -1.20
N TYR A 47 6.22 -0.49 -0.41
CA TYR A 47 5.41 0.67 -0.07
C TYR A 47 5.88 1.43 1.17
N PHE A 48 6.61 0.79 2.08
CA PHE A 48 7.16 1.45 3.25
C PHE A 48 8.45 2.20 2.90
N ARG A 49 8.33 3.50 2.63
CA ARG A 49 9.44 4.39 2.24
C ARG A 49 9.66 5.56 3.18
N SER A 50 8.71 5.81 4.07
CA SER A 50 8.77 6.91 5.02
C SER A 50 7.97 6.56 6.27
N SER A 51 8.60 6.63 7.43
CA SER A 51 7.91 6.51 8.72
C SER A 51 7.11 7.76 9.08
N GLU A 52 7.46 8.92 8.52
CA GLU A 52 6.82 10.21 8.79
C GLU A 52 5.33 10.22 8.44
N PHE A 53 4.95 9.54 7.34
CA PHE A 53 3.57 9.47 6.85
C PHE A 53 2.96 8.08 6.97
N SER A 54 3.62 7.16 7.66
CA SER A 54 3.17 5.77 7.80
C SER A 54 2.79 5.49 9.24
N TYR A 55 1.58 4.95 9.46
CA TYR A 55 1.00 4.75 10.78
C TYR A 55 0.35 3.38 10.90
N LYS A 56 0.32 2.87 12.14
CA LYS A 56 -0.44 1.70 12.55
C LYS A 56 -1.38 2.04 13.69
N MET A 57 -2.42 1.25 13.86
CA MET A 57 -3.26 1.27 15.06
C MET A 57 -3.12 -0.06 15.78
N VAL A 58 -2.83 -0.01 17.07
CA VAL A 58 -2.69 -1.18 17.94
C VAL A 58 -3.72 -1.15 19.08
N ASP A 59 -4.16 -2.32 19.51
CA ASP A 59 -5.01 -2.46 20.69
C ASP A 59 -4.21 -2.53 22.00
N GLU A 60 -4.91 -2.74 23.10
CA GLU A 60 -4.32 -2.81 24.46
C GLU A 60 -3.30 -3.94 24.61
N ASP A 61 -3.41 -4.99 23.81
CA ASP A 61 -2.49 -6.14 23.79
C ASP A 61 -1.30 -5.92 22.82
N GLY A 62 -1.23 -4.77 22.18
CA GLY A 62 -0.21 -4.43 21.20
C GLY A 62 -0.44 -5.04 19.81
N THR A 63 -1.60 -5.69 19.58
CA THR A 63 -1.92 -6.30 18.28
C THR A 63 -2.33 -5.24 17.26
N MET A 64 -1.76 -5.29 16.06
CA MET A 64 -2.07 -4.39 14.95
C MET A 64 -3.51 -4.59 14.46
N GLN A 65 -4.31 -3.55 14.56
CA GLN A 65 -5.70 -3.53 14.08
C GLN A 65 -5.85 -2.92 12.68
N GLY A 66 -4.79 -2.32 12.18
CA GLY A 66 -4.70 -1.76 10.84
C GLY A 66 -3.47 -0.91 10.69
N PHE A 67 -3.12 -0.62 9.43
CA PHE A 67 -2.01 0.27 9.09
C PHE A 67 -2.29 1.02 7.80
N LEU A 68 -1.59 2.13 7.63
CA LEU A 68 -1.60 2.95 6.43
C LEU A 68 -0.17 3.38 6.14
N LEU A 69 0.32 3.00 4.95
CA LEU A 69 1.60 3.44 4.43
C LEU A 69 1.37 4.55 3.41
N ALA A 70 1.98 5.69 3.64
CA ALA A 70 1.98 6.78 2.70
C ALA A 70 3.41 7.33 2.53
N THR A 71 3.69 7.90 1.36
CA THR A 71 5.05 8.33 1.04
C THR A 71 5.05 9.56 0.13
N PRO A 72 5.98 10.50 0.32
CA PRO A 72 6.24 11.54 -0.68
C PRO A 72 6.60 10.91 -2.03
N LEU A 73 6.15 11.49 -3.12
CA LEU A 73 6.41 10.96 -4.47
C LEU A 73 7.91 10.95 -4.83
N THR A 74 8.72 11.75 -4.13
CA THR A 74 10.18 11.79 -4.27
C THR A 74 10.91 10.67 -3.54
N ALA A 75 10.24 9.96 -2.62
CA ALA A 75 10.87 8.90 -1.85
C ALA A 75 11.20 7.67 -2.73
N ARG A 76 12.39 7.10 -2.50
CA ARG A 76 12.92 5.98 -3.28
C ARG A 76 12.54 4.66 -2.64
N ASP A 77 12.35 3.66 -3.49
CA ASP A 77 12.20 2.27 -3.07
C ASP A 77 13.55 1.72 -2.56
N SER A 78 13.53 1.15 -1.37
CA SER A 78 14.69 0.51 -0.73
C SER A 78 14.52 -1.01 -0.59
N SER A 79 13.44 -1.59 -1.12
CA SER A 79 13.12 -3.02 -0.97
C SER A 79 13.96 -3.96 -1.85
N GLN A 80 14.61 -3.43 -2.88
CA GLN A 80 15.27 -4.22 -3.94
C GLN A 80 16.36 -5.17 -3.39
N LYS A 81 17.21 -4.69 -2.46
CA LYS A 81 18.26 -5.51 -1.87
C LYS A 81 17.65 -6.67 -1.07
N TRP A 82 16.69 -6.37 -0.21
CA TRP A 82 15.99 -7.39 0.57
C TRP A 82 15.34 -8.43 -0.34
N LEU A 83 14.66 -7.99 -1.40
CA LEU A 83 14.03 -8.88 -2.36
C LEU A 83 15.03 -9.85 -3.01
N GLN A 84 16.14 -9.33 -3.53
CA GLN A 84 17.18 -10.14 -4.16
C GLN A 84 17.71 -11.23 -3.22
N GLU A 85 17.90 -10.93 -1.94
CA GLU A 85 18.37 -11.87 -0.93
C GLU A 85 17.34 -12.97 -0.62
N HIS A 86 16.04 -12.67 -0.70
CA HIS A 86 14.96 -13.57 -0.26
C HIS A 86 14.34 -14.40 -1.39
N VAL A 87 14.55 -14.03 -2.66
CA VAL A 87 14.00 -14.81 -3.79
C VAL A 87 15.00 -15.85 -4.35
N GLN A 88 16.28 -15.79 -4.01
CA GLN A 88 17.32 -16.64 -4.61
C GLN A 88 17.09 -18.15 -4.44
N GLY A 89 16.37 -18.56 -3.39
CA GLY A 89 16.07 -19.97 -3.11
C GLY A 89 14.90 -20.56 -3.92
N PHE A 90 14.15 -19.74 -4.66
CA PHE A 90 13.00 -20.19 -5.42
C PHE A 90 13.33 -20.52 -6.86
N ALA A 91 12.47 -21.31 -7.53
CA ALA A 91 12.60 -21.59 -8.96
C ALA A 91 12.47 -20.29 -9.79
N ALA A 92 13.11 -20.25 -10.97
CA ALA A 92 13.13 -19.04 -11.80
C ALA A 92 11.71 -18.48 -12.10
N VAL A 93 10.75 -19.36 -12.40
CA VAL A 93 9.36 -18.99 -12.65
C VAL A 93 8.70 -18.32 -11.43
N GLU A 94 9.03 -18.77 -10.23
CA GLU A 94 8.55 -18.22 -8.96
C GLU A 94 9.18 -16.84 -8.69
N GLN A 95 10.48 -16.71 -8.96
CA GLN A 95 11.16 -15.41 -8.89
C GLN A 95 10.56 -14.41 -9.87
N ASP A 96 10.32 -14.81 -11.12
CA ASP A 96 9.70 -13.97 -12.15
C ASP A 96 8.30 -13.48 -11.72
N LEU A 97 7.53 -14.33 -11.06
CA LEU A 97 6.22 -13.95 -10.53
C LEU A 97 6.32 -12.81 -9.52
N VAL A 98 7.25 -12.91 -8.55
CA VAL A 98 7.45 -11.85 -7.54
C VAL A 98 7.92 -10.55 -8.19
N TYR A 99 8.87 -10.62 -9.12
CA TYR A 99 9.34 -9.44 -9.84
C TYR A 99 8.25 -8.80 -10.70
N ASN A 100 7.44 -9.60 -11.39
CA ASN A 100 6.30 -9.11 -12.18
C ASN A 100 5.24 -8.45 -11.30
N TYR A 101 4.99 -9.00 -10.11
CA TYR A 101 4.08 -8.37 -9.15
C TYR A 101 4.58 -6.98 -8.72
N LEU A 102 5.86 -6.84 -8.37
CA LEU A 102 6.42 -5.52 -8.06
C LEU A 102 6.44 -4.57 -9.27
N ARG A 103 6.61 -5.09 -10.49
CA ARG A 103 6.45 -4.30 -11.70
C ARG A 103 5.01 -3.81 -11.88
N TYR A 104 4.02 -4.64 -11.56
CA TYR A 104 2.60 -4.26 -11.54
C TYR A 104 2.36 -3.09 -10.59
N LEU A 105 2.84 -3.19 -9.33
CA LEU A 105 2.73 -2.11 -8.34
C LEU A 105 3.44 -0.83 -8.80
N SER A 106 4.66 -0.99 -9.35
CA SER A 106 5.46 0.12 -9.86
C SER A 106 4.79 0.84 -11.02
N TYR A 107 4.19 0.11 -11.95
CA TYR A 107 3.46 0.68 -13.07
C TYR A 107 2.27 1.50 -12.60
N ASN A 108 1.47 0.99 -11.66
CA ASN A 108 0.35 1.74 -11.09
C ASN A 108 0.83 3.05 -10.43
N GLY A 109 1.91 2.99 -9.65
CA GLY A 109 2.53 4.17 -9.06
C GLY A 109 3.05 5.18 -10.09
N GLN A 110 3.58 4.70 -11.22
CA GLN A 110 4.02 5.58 -12.32
C GLN A 110 2.86 6.31 -12.99
N GLN A 111 1.68 5.66 -13.14
CA GLN A 111 0.50 6.35 -13.67
C GLN A 111 0.04 7.47 -12.74
N VAL A 112 0.09 7.27 -11.41
CA VAL A 112 -0.19 8.34 -10.45
C VAL A 112 0.79 9.50 -10.61
N ARG A 113 2.09 9.22 -10.74
CA ARG A 113 3.13 10.26 -10.90
C ARG A 113 2.96 11.14 -12.13
N LYS A 114 2.26 10.67 -13.17
CA LYS A 114 1.95 11.50 -14.36
C LYS A 114 0.95 12.61 -14.07
N LEU A 115 0.15 12.46 -13.00
CA LEU A 115 -0.93 13.39 -12.62
C LEU A 115 -0.57 14.21 -11.38
N ALA A 116 0.41 13.76 -10.61
CA ALA A 116 0.78 14.32 -9.31
C ALA A 116 1.98 15.27 -9.42
N GLN A 117 2.13 16.17 -8.45
CA GLN A 117 3.29 17.03 -8.26
C GLN A 117 4.31 16.38 -7.31
N ALA A 118 5.55 16.84 -7.33
CA ALA A 118 6.61 16.28 -6.50
C ALA A 118 6.33 16.36 -4.99
N GLU A 119 5.60 17.40 -4.58
CA GLU A 119 5.23 17.70 -3.18
C GLU A 119 3.99 16.94 -2.72
N ASP A 120 3.30 16.25 -3.62
CA ASP A 120 2.10 15.48 -3.27
C ASP A 120 2.47 14.20 -2.53
N LEU A 121 1.53 13.67 -1.75
CA LEU A 121 1.66 12.43 -1.00
C LEU A 121 0.95 11.29 -1.73
N LEU A 122 1.60 10.14 -1.84
CA LEU A 122 1.00 8.90 -2.31
C LEU A 122 0.59 8.04 -1.11
N LEU A 123 -0.69 7.75 -1.03
CA LEU A 123 -1.25 6.74 -0.13
C LEU A 123 -1.09 5.38 -0.82
N CYS A 124 -0.26 4.52 -0.22
CA CYS A 124 0.28 3.33 -0.89
C CYS A 124 -0.47 2.05 -0.53
N LEU A 125 -0.49 1.72 0.76
CA LEU A 125 -1.07 0.49 1.27
C LEU A 125 -1.87 0.81 2.53
N PHE A 126 -3.13 0.37 2.56
CA PHE A 126 -4.05 0.76 3.59
C PHE A 126 -5.00 -0.39 3.92
N LEU A 127 -4.91 -0.89 5.13
CA LEU A 127 -5.66 -2.04 5.62
C LEU A 127 -6.19 -1.82 7.03
N SER A 128 -7.35 -2.39 7.33
CA SER A 128 -7.89 -2.40 8.68
C SER A 128 -8.73 -3.66 8.95
N ARG A 129 -8.57 -4.23 10.16
CA ARG A 129 -9.32 -5.41 10.62
C ARG A 129 -10.71 -5.07 11.14
N LYS A 130 -10.92 -3.85 11.61
CA LYS A 130 -12.16 -3.45 12.31
C LYS A 130 -12.75 -2.19 11.71
N PRO A 131 -14.09 -2.06 11.70
CA PRO A 131 -14.75 -0.81 11.35
C PRO A 131 -14.23 0.35 12.20
N GLY A 132 -14.06 1.51 11.58
CA GLY A 132 -13.60 2.74 12.23
C GLY A 132 -12.07 2.88 12.35
N VAL A 133 -11.29 1.79 12.38
CA VAL A 133 -9.83 1.85 12.42
C VAL A 133 -9.27 2.56 11.17
N GLY A 134 -9.72 2.13 10.00
CA GLY A 134 -9.29 2.75 8.75
C GLY A 134 -9.61 4.24 8.68
N SER A 135 -10.78 4.66 9.15
CA SER A 135 -11.15 6.07 9.18
C SER A 135 -10.20 6.92 10.01
N LYS A 136 -9.86 6.45 11.21
CA LYS A 136 -8.94 7.15 12.11
C LYS A 136 -7.51 7.22 11.56
N LEU A 137 -7.03 6.14 10.91
CA LEU A 137 -5.73 6.13 10.24
C LEU A 137 -5.69 7.16 9.11
N LEU A 138 -6.73 7.19 8.29
CA LEU A 138 -6.79 8.13 7.17
C LEU A 138 -6.87 9.58 7.66
N GLU A 139 -7.72 9.87 8.65
CA GLU A 139 -7.83 11.18 9.29
C GLU A 139 -6.48 11.63 9.87
N ASN A 140 -5.77 10.74 10.59
CA ASN A 140 -4.44 11.04 11.13
C ASN A 140 -3.43 11.40 10.04
N VAL A 141 -3.37 10.63 8.95
CA VAL A 141 -2.45 10.92 7.85
C VAL A 141 -2.83 12.20 7.12
N GLU A 142 -4.10 12.52 6.98
CA GLU A 142 -4.57 13.79 6.43
C GLU A 142 -4.17 14.97 7.31
N ASP A 143 -4.22 14.84 8.64
CA ASP A 143 -3.80 15.87 9.60
C ASP A 143 -2.27 16.08 9.54
N VAL A 144 -1.51 15.00 9.50
CA VAL A 144 -0.05 15.07 9.32
C VAL A 144 0.33 15.69 7.97
N ALA A 145 -0.33 15.27 6.89
CA ALA A 145 -0.11 15.85 5.57
C ALA A 145 -0.38 17.36 5.57
N ARG A 146 -1.43 17.81 6.26
CA ARG A 146 -1.76 19.23 6.45
C ARG A 146 -0.67 19.97 7.23
N ALA A 147 -0.18 19.40 8.33
CA ALA A 147 0.90 19.96 9.13
C ALA A 147 2.20 20.12 8.34
N HIS A 148 2.46 19.23 7.37
CA HIS A 148 3.62 19.27 6.46
C HIS A 148 3.37 20.06 5.18
N SER A 149 2.26 20.82 5.09
CA SER A 149 1.91 21.63 3.93
C SER A 149 1.77 20.85 2.62
N ILE A 150 1.48 19.56 2.71
CA ILE A 150 1.13 18.72 1.56
C ILE A 150 -0.19 19.25 0.98
N LYS A 151 -0.21 19.52 -0.31
CA LYS A 151 -1.39 20.10 -0.96
C LYS A 151 -2.40 19.08 -1.43
N ARG A 152 -1.92 17.89 -1.80
CA ARG A 152 -2.75 16.86 -2.38
C ARG A 152 -2.27 15.47 -2.01
N MET A 153 -3.22 14.58 -1.80
CA MET A 153 -2.98 13.15 -1.63
C MET A 153 -3.55 12.40 -2.83
N HIS A 154 -2.81 11.39 -3.27
CA HIS A 154 -3.20 10.50 -4.36
C HIS A 154 -3.19 9.06 -3.89
N LEU A 155 -4.00 8.24 -4.54
CA LEU A 155 -3.93 6.78 -4.46
C LEU A 155 -4.35 6.17 -5.79
N TRP A 156 -4.07 4.90 -5.96
CA TRP A 156 -4.71 4.09 -6.97
C TRP A 156 -5.44 2.91 -6.32
N ALA A 157 -6.50 2.45 -6.96
CA ALA A 157 -7.27 1.29 -6.55
C ALA A 157 -7.70 0.52 -7.80
N ASP A 158 -7.48 -0.77 -7.83
CA ASP A 158 -7.98 -1.65 -8.87
C ASP A 158 -9.35 -2.26 -8.50
N ALA A 159 -9.85 -3.15 -9.32
CA ALA A 159 -11.17 -3.75 -9.15
C ALA A 159 -11.29 -4.62 -7.88
N THR A 160 -10.18 -5.01 -7.24
CA THR A 160 -10.16 -5.81 -6.01
C THR A 160 -10.27 -4.94 -4.75
N CYS A 161 -10.10 -3.62 -4.90
CA CYS A 161 -10.15 -2.67 -3.80
C CYS A 161 -11.55 -2.10 -3.57
N ASP A 162 -11.89 -1.75 -2.32
CA ASP A 162 -13.09 -0.96 -2.00
C ASP A 162 -12.88 0.52 -2.36
N TYR A 163 -12.95 0.84 -3.65
CA TYR A 163 -12.81 2.23 -4.14
C TYR A 163 -13.97 3.13 -3.72
N SER A 164 -15.12 2.58 -3.34
CA SER A 164 -16.27 3.36 -2.86
C SER A 164 -15.95 4.07 -1.55
N TYR A 165 -15.15 3.45 -0.70
CA TYR A 165 -14.64 4.02 0.55
C TYR A 165 -13.95 5.38 0.33
N TYR A 166 -13.07 5.47 -0.66
CA TYR A 166 -12.35 6.72 -0.93
C TYR A 166 -13.26 7.82 -1.46
N ARG A 167 -14.22 7.48 -2.31
CA ARG A 167 -15.20 8.45 -2.82
C ARG A 167 -16.02 9.08 -1.69
N CYS A 168 -16.48 8.27 -0.73
CA CYS A 168 -17.18 8.74 0.46
C CYS A 168 -16.32 9.63 1.37
N ARG A 169 -15.00 9.59 1.24
CA ARG A 169 -14.02 10.40 1.97
C ARG A 169 -13.54 11.64 1.21
N GLY A 170 -14.21 11.98 0.11
CA GLY A 170 -13.95 13.18 -0.67
C GLY A 170 -12.83 13.05 -1.69
N TYR A 171 -12.31 11.84 -1.92
CA TYR A 171 -11.43 11.57 -3.04
C TYR A 171 -12.21 11.60 -4.35
N LYS A 172 -11.63 12.25 -5.36
CA LYS A 172 -12.20 12.35 -6.71
C LYS A 172 -11.38 11.54 -7.68
N GLU A 173 -12.04 10.89 -8.63
CA GLU A 173 -11.35 10.24 -9.74
C GLU A 173 -10.57 11.28 -10.53
N ALA A 174 -9.26 11.03 -10.68
CA ALA A 174 -8.32 11.85 -11.44
C ALA A 174 -7.91 11.18 -12.76
N GLY A 175 -8.13 9.88 -12.88
CA GLY A 175 -7.83 9.12 -14.08
C GLY A 175 -8.12 7.63 -13.90
N HIS A 176 -8.10 6.91 -15.01
CA HIS A 176 -8.19 5.45 -15.02
C HIS A 176 -7.37 4.85 -16.15
N PHE A 177 -7.02 3.60 -16.02
CA PHE A 177 -6.29 2.83 -17.02
C PHE A 177 -6.49 1.34 -16.80
N VAL A 178 -6.03 0.51 -17.74
CA VAL A 178 -6.00 -0.94 -17.59
C VAL A 178 -4.56 -1.39 -17.44
N ASN A 179 -4.26 -2.08 -16.34
CA ASN A 179 -2.97 -2.70 -16.11
C ASN A 179 -3.00 -4.15 -16.64
N LYS A 180 -2.02 -4.51 -17.48
CA LYS A 180 -1.89 -5.82 -18.14
C LYS A 180 -0.56 -6.51 -17.80
N ILE A 181 0.15 -6.05 -16.77
CA ILE A 181 1.49 -6.55 -16.43
C ILE A 181 1.45 -7.95 -15.80
N LEU A 182 0.38 -8.27 -15.08
CA LEU A 182 0.18 -9.58 -14.47
C LEU A 182 -0.90 -10.36 -15.22
N PRO A 183 -0.53 -11.24 -16.16
CA PRO A 183 -1.49 -12.04 -16.89
C PRO A 183 -2.35 -12.93 -15.99
N GLU A 184 -1.80 -13.36 -14.86
CA GLU A 184 -2.47 -14.17 -13.84
C GLU A 184 -3.68 -13.48 -13.22
N LEU A 185 -3.66 -12.16 -13.14
CA LEU A 185 -4.79 -11.35 -12.66
C LEU A 185 -5.72 -10.89 -13.78
N GLY A 186 -5.35 -11.15 -15.05
CA GLY A 186 -6.06 -10.64 -16.21
C GLY A 186 -5.93 -9.11 -16.37
N ASP A 187 -6.83 -8.54 -17.16
CA ASP A 187 -6.89 -7.08 -17.40
C ASP A 187 -7.44 -6.36 -16.16
N GLN A 188 -6.56 -5.70 -15.39
CA GLN A 188 -6.95 -4.99 -14.16
C GLN A 188 -7.34 -3.55 -14.45
N ALA A 189 -8.65 -3.26 -14.40
CA ALA A 189 -9.14 -1.90 -14.40
C ALA A 189 -8.69 -1.19 -13.11
N THR A 190 -8.00 -0.06 -13.27
CA THR A 190 -7.39 0.67 -12.16
C THR A 190 -7.77 2.15 -12.24
N TRP A 191 -8.22 2.71 -11.14
CA TRP A 191 -8.59 4.11 -10.99
C TRP A 191 -7.57 4.85 -10.15
N ILE A 192 -7.29 6.08 -10.53
CA ILE A 192 -6.49 7.02 -9.74
C ILE A 192 -7.44 8.00 -9.07
N TYR A 193 -7.29 8.14 -7.76
CA TYR A 193 -8.05 9.10 -6.96
C TYR A 193 -7.13 10.16 -6.39
N SER A 194 -7.65 11.37 -6.24
CA SER A 194 -6.96 12.47 -5.60
C SER A 194 -7.87 13.24 -4.66
N LYS A 195 -7.27 13.81 -3.61
CA LYS A 195 -7.95 14.68 -2.64
C LYS A 195 -7.05 15.86 -2.30
N GLU A 196 -7.60 17.07 -2.34
CA GLU A 196 -6.93 18.26 -1.83
C GLU A 196 -6.89 18.22 -0.30
N VAL A 197 -5.73 18.44 0.26
CA VAL A 197 -5.53 18.63 1.70
C VAL A 197 -5.73 20.11 1.99
N ARG A 198 -6.90 20.44 2.51
CA ARG A 198 -7.22 21.84 2.86
C ARG A 198 -6.55 22.22 4.18
N PRO A 199 -6.05 23.45 4.29
CA PRO A 199 -5.50 23.97 5.55
C PRO A 199 -6.52 23.99 6.68
#